data_fff4275b341ec3dcb9f6d9018916c8e9
#
_entry.id   fff4275b341ec3dcb9f6d9018916c8e9
#
_cell.length_a   1.000
_cell.length_b   1.000
_cell.length_c   1.000
_cell.angle_alpha   90.00
_cell.angle_beta   90.00
_cell.angle_gamma   90.00
#
_symmetry.space_group_name_H-M   'P 1'
#
loop_
_entity.id
_entity.type
_entity.pdbx_description
1 polymer ?
#
loop_
_entity_poly.entity_id
_entity_poly.type
_entity_poly.pdbx_seq_one_letter_code
_entity_poly.pdbx_strand_id
1 'polypeptide(L)'
;WAVFNLAKEVWEAGEGDLPYEEEAMRAHAKEMAFPIGAPNDGFAQYFSGRSFLAPISTSQVGIFNVTFEPGCRNNWHIHHAKSGGGQILVCVAGRGYYQEEGKEAVEMKPGDCINIPAEVKHWHGAAPDEWFSHLAIEVPGVDCSNEWCEAVSEKEYAGLR
;
A
#
# COMPACT_ATOMS: atom_id res chain seq x y z
N TRP A 1 -9.40 -14.47 -13.78
CA TRP A 1 -10.47 -15.39 -13.35
C TRP A 1 -10.01 -16.33 -12.22
N ALA A 2 -8.83 -16.94 -12.29
CA ALA A 2 -8.33 -17.85 -11.24
C ALA A 2 -8.03 -17.13 -9.91
N VAL A 3 -7.60 -15.88 -9.95
CA VAL A 3 -7.24 -15.09 -8.75
C VAL A 3 -8.48 -14.59 -8.00
N PHE A 4 -9.57 -14.31 -8.73
CA PHE A 4 -10.87 -13.99 -8.12
C PHE A 4 -11.45 -15.18 -7.33
N ASN A 5 -11.18 -16.40 -7.77
CA ASN A 5 -11.66 -17.59 -7.08
C ASN A 5 -10.91 -17.84 -5.76
N LEU A 6 -9.60 -17.60 -5.71
CA LEU A 6 -8.81 -17.80 -4.48
C LEU A 6 -9.25 -16.85 -3.36
N ALA A 7 -9.44 -15.57 -3.67
CA ALA A 7 -9.94 -14.58 -2.71
C ALA A 7 -11.38 -14.90 -2.24
N LYS A 8 -12.19 -15.49 -3.13
CA LYS A 8 -13.55 -15.92 -2.81
C LYS A 8 -13.56 -17.20 -1.97
N GLU A 9 -12.69 -18.15 -2.27
CA GLU A 9 -12.53 -19.40 -1.50
C GLU A 9 -12.03 -19.14 -0.09
N VAL A 10 -11.06 -18.22 0.09
CA VAL A 10 -10.59 -17.77 1.41
C VAL A 10 -11.70 -17.09 2.21
N TRP A 11 -12.59 -16.35 1.54
CA TRP A 11 -13.73 -15.71 2.18
C TRP A 11 -14.82 -16.69 2.62
N GLU A 12 -14.99 -17.80 1.90
CA GLU A 12 -16.02 -18.82 2.16
C GLU A 12 -15.54 -19.92 3.13
N ALA A 13 -14.23 -20.05 3.39
CA ALA A 13 -13.69 -21.00 4.35
C ALA A 13 -14.04 -20.63 5.80
N GLY A 14 -14.39 -21.60 6.62
CA GLY A 14 -14.69 -21.40 8.04
C GLY A 14 -13.48 -20.94 8.85
N GLU A 15 -13.71 -20.26 9.97
CA GLU A 15 -12.67 -19.64 10.81
C GLU A 15 -11.65 -20.61 11.44
N GLY A 16 -11.78 -21.92 11.26
CA GLY A 16 -10.92 -22.91 11.91
C GLY A 16 -9.93 -23.67 11.01
N ASP A 17 -9.99 -23.45 9.68
CA ASP A 17 -9.27 -24.29 8.71
C ASP A 17 -8.23 -23.53 7.86
N LEU A 18 -7.98 -22.24 8.14
CA LEU A 18 -7.06 -21.41 7.35
C LEU A 18 -5.66 -21.38 7.97
N PRO A 19 -4.59 -21.35 7.15
CA PRO A 19 -3.25 -21.02 7.64
C PRO A 19 -3.23 -19.69 8.39
N TYR A 20 -2.37 -19.58 9.39
CA TYR A 20 -2.25 -18.38 10.25
C TYR A 20 -2.16 -17.05 9.46
N GLU A 21 -1.43 -17.05 8.35
CA GLU A 21 -1.27 -15.86 7.49
C GLU A 21 -2.59 -15.45 6.82
N GLU A 22 -3.42 -16.43 6.44
CA GLU A 22 -4.73 -16.17 5.84
C GLU A 22 -5.75 -15.69 6.86
N GLU A 23 -5.67 -16.20 8.09
CA GLU A 23 -6.48 -15.70 9.21
C GLU A 23 -6.15 -14.25 9.54
N ALA A 24 -4.86 -13.90 9.58
CA ALA A 24 -4.41 -12.54 9.84
C ALA A 24 -4.85 -11.58 8.73
N MET A 25 -4.75 -11.98 7.46
CA MET A 25 -5.25 -11.22 6.32
C MET A 25 -6.76 -10.99 6.40
N ARG A 26 -7.51 -12.03 6.76
CA ARG A 26 -8.97 -11.96 6.92
C ARG A 26 -9.38 -11.05 8.08
N ALA A 27 -8.67 -11.12 9.21
CA ALA A 27 -8.89 -10.23 10.34
C ALA A 27 -8.66 -8.77 9.93
N HIS A 28 -7.56 -8.50 9.22
CA HIS A 28 -7.27 -7.16 8.69
C HIS A 28 -8.36 -6.67 7.72
N ALA A 29 -8.86 -7.54 6.83
CA ALA A 29 -9.93 -7.21 5.89
C ALA A 29 -11.23 -6.78 6.58
N LYS A 30 -11.51 -7.30 7.77
CA LYS A 30 -12.71 -6.94 8.55
C LYS A 30 -12.64 -5.53 9.17
N GLU A 31 -11.46 -4.94 9.26
CA GLU A 31 -11.25 -3.60 9.86
C GLU A 31 -11.60 -2.46 8.91
N MET A 32 -11.79 -2.75 7.62
CA MET A 32 -12.03 -1.71 6.61
C MET A 32 -13.21 -2.01 5.71
N ALA A 33 -13.77 -0.96 5.09
CA ALA A 33 -14.86 -1.07 4.12
C ALA A 33 -14.38 -1.42 2.70
N PHE A 34 -13.07 -1.33 2.43
CA PHE A 34 -12.49 -1.53 1.12
C PHE A 34 -11.95 -2.96 0.96
N PRO A 35 -12.06 -3.58 -0.24
CA PRO A 35 -11.52 -4.91 -0.47
C PRO A 35 -9.99 -4.89 -0.45
N ILE A 36 -9.37 -5.98 -0.02
CA ILE A 36 -7.92 -6.17 -0.14
C ILE A 36 -7.51 -6.27 -1.62
N GLY A 37 -8.32 -6.94 -2.43
CA GLY A 37 -8.04 -7.11 -3.85
C GLY A 37 -7.15 -8.31 -4.16
N ALA A 38 -6.57 -8.29 -5.35
CA ALA A 38 -5.70 -9.34 -5.85
C ALA A 38 -4.23 -9.12 -5.45
N PRO A 39 -3.38 -10.17 -5.45
CA PRO A 39 -1.94 -10.00 -5.35
C PRO A 39 -1.42 -8.96 -6.34
N ASN A 40 -0.55 -8.08 -5.87
CA ASN A 40 -0.01 -6.97 -6.66
C ASN A 40 1.16 -7.40 -7.55
N ASP A 41 0.93 -8.41 -8.37
CA ASP A 41 1.97 -9.06 -9.17
C ASP A 41 2.59 -8.12 -10.21
N GLY A 42 1.81 -7.21 -10.77
CA GLY A 42 2.26 -6.25 -11.77
C GLY A 42 3.34 -5.29 -11.29
N PHE A 43 3.38 -5.02 -9.99
CA PHE A 43 4.35 -4.13 -9.35
C PHE A 43 5.27 -4.85 -8.35
N ALA A 44 5.20 -6.18 -8.25
CA ALA A 44 5.94 -6.96 -7.24
C ALA A 44 7.45 -6.69 -7.24
N GLN A 45 8.05 -6.39 -8.39
CA GLN A 45 9.47 -6.04 -8.51
C GLN A 45 9.85 -4.76 -7.75
N TYR A 46 8.89 -3.90 -7.42
CA TYR A 46 9.09 -2.63 -6.71
C TYR A 46 8.71 -2.68 -5.23
N PHE A 47 8.45 -3.89 -4.72
CA PHE A 47 8.06 -4.12 -3.33
C PHE A 47 8.98 -5.15 -2.69
N SER A 48 9.33 -4.93 -1.43
CA SER A 48 9.91 -5.94 -0.55
C SER A 48 8.77 -6.51 0.30
N GLY A 49 8.48 -7.80 0.15
CA GLY A 49 7.33 -8.44 0.78
C GLY A 49 6.11 -8.49 -0.14
N ARG A 50 5.01 -9.02 0.37
CA ARG A 50 3.78 -9.27 -0.38
C ARG A 50 2.79 -8.13 -0.19
N SER A 51 2.20 -7.67 -1.28
CA SER A 51 1.17 -6.64 -1.28
C SER A 51 0.00 -7.02 -2.16
N PHE A 52 -1.12 -6.32 -1.97
CA PHE A 52 -2.38 -6.54 -2.68
C PHE A 52 -2.90 -5.20 -3.19
N LEU A 53 -3.65 -5.24 -4.28
CA LEU A 53 -4.16 -4.06 -4.94
C LEU A 53 -5.63 -4.24 -5.31
N ALA A 54 -6.47 -3.32 -4.86
CA ALA A 54 -7.87 -3.25 -5.25
C ALA A 54 -8.17 -1.90 -5.92
N PRO A 55 -8.56 -1.87 -7.20
CA PRO A 55 -9.03 -0.63 -7.82
C PRO A 55 -10.39 -0.23 -7.21
N ILE A 56 -10.48 1.02 -6.77
CA ILE A 56 -11.69 1.62 -6.20
C ILE A 56 -12.33 2.58 -7.21
N SER A 57 -11.50 3.39 -7.86
CA SER A 57 -11.93 4.27 -8.95
C SER A 57 -10.88 4.28 -10.05
N THR A 58 -11.30 4.17 -11.30
CA THR A 58 -10.43 4.13 -12.47
C THR A 58 -10.82 5.14 -13.55
N SER A 59 -11.76 6.04 -13.25
CA SER A 59 -12.27 7.02 -14.24
C SER A 59 -11.75 8.43 -13.98
N GLN A 60 -12.45 9.27 -13.24
CA GLN A 60 -12.06 10.67 -13.04
C GLN A 60 -10.76 10.83 -12.27
N VAL A 61 -10.64 10.10 -11.17
CA VAL A 61 -9.45 10.05 -10.33
C VAL A 61 -9.12 8.58 -10.05
N GLY A 62 -7.89 8.19 -10.26
CA GLY A 62 -7.40 6.87 -9.89
C GLY A 62 -7.35 6.74 -8.36
N ILE A 63 -8.08 5.77 -7.81
CA ILE A 63 -8.06 5.45 -6.38
C ILE A 63 -7.89 3.94 -6.25
N PHE A 64 -6.88 3.54 -5.49
CA PHE A 64 -6.58 2.14 -5.24
C PHE A 64 -6.47 1.90 -3.74
N ASN A 65 -6.99 0.79 -3.26
CA ASN A 65 -6.66 0.30 -1.92
C ASN A 65 -5.43 -0.59 -2.04
N VAL A 66 -4.34 -0.17 -1.42
CA VAL A 66 -3.08 -0.92 -1.39
C VAL A 66 -2.93 -1.52 -0.01
N THR A 67 -2.81 -2.84 0.04
CA THR A 67 -2.63 -3.60 1.30
C THR A 67 -1.26 -4.24 1.32
N PHE A 68 -0.55 -4.04 2.42
CA PHE A 68 0.80 -4.54 2.69
C PHE A 68 0.74 -5.55 3.83
N GLU A 69 1.32 -6.73 3.65
CA GLU A 69 1.57 -7.64 4.78
C GLU A 69 2.62 -7.05 5.73
N PRO A 70 2.70 -7.52 6.99
CA PRO A 70 3.73 -7.07 7.93
C PRO A 70 5.13 -7.13 7.31
N GLY A 71 5.87 -6.04 7.43
CA GLY A 71 7.21 -5.92 6.86
C GLY A 71 7.28 -5.53 5.39
N CYS A 72 6.16 -5.53 4.66
CA CYS A 72 6.14 -5.14 3.25
C CYS A 72 6.22 -3.63 3.08
N ARG A 73 7.05 -3.18 2.16
CA ARG A 73 7.20 -1.78 1.76
C ARG A 73 7.51 -1.68 0.27
N ASN A 74 7.13 -0.56 -0.35
CA ASN A 74 7.56 -0.29 -1.71
C ASN A 74 8.97 0.35 -1.76
N ASN A 75 9.54 0.38 -2.94
CA ASN A 75 10.80 1.08 -3.19
C ASN A 75 10.62 2.59 -3.03
N TRP A 76 11.71 3.30 -2.84
CA TRP A 76 11.75 4.74 -3.07
C TRP A 76 11.23 5.03 -4.46
N HIS A 77 10.40 6.07 -4.59
CA HIS A 77 9.81 6.45 -5.88
C HIS A 77 9.40 7.91 -5.91
N ILE A 78 9.17 8.41 -7.11
CA ILE A 78 8.80 9.80 -7.37
C ILE A 78 7.61 9.81 -8.33
N HIS A 79 6.60 10.60 -8.01
CA HIS A 79 5.51 10.95 -8.91
C HIS A 79 5.87 12.25 -9.61
N HIS A 80 6.31 12.17 -10.87
CA HIS A 80 6.63 13.33 -11.67
C HIS A 80 5.39 13.95 -12.26
N ALA A 81 5.35 15.28 -12.33
CA ALA A 81 4.35 16.03 -13.09
C ALA A 81 4.88 17.39 -13.47
N LYS A 82 4.48 17.89 -14.63
CA LYS A 82 4.81 19.24 -15.08
C LYS A 82 4.05 20.31 -14.31
N SER A 83 2.82 19.97 -13.89
CA SER A 83 1.99 20.79 -12.98
C SER A 83 0.94 19.89 -12.32
N GLY A 84 0.49 20.21 -11.11
CA GLY A 84 -0.36 19.34 -10.32
C GLY A 84 0.35 18.03 -9.99
N GLY A 85 -0.37 16.92 -10.03
CA GLY A 85 0.19 15.58 -9.78
C GLY A 85 0.50 15.31 -8.30
N GLY A 86 1.26 14.26 -8.08
CA GLY A 86 1.52 13.74 -6.74
C GLY A 86 0.49 12.70 -6.33
N GLN A 87 0.49 12.35 -5.06
CA GLN A 87 -0.38 11.30 -4.52
C GLN A 87 -0.88 11.70 -3.13
N ILE A 88 -2.09 11.28 -2.80
CA ILE A 88 -2.63 11.38 -1.44
C ILE A 88 -2.79 9.96 -0.90
N LEU A 89 -2.29 9.72 0.31
CA LEU A 89 -2.48 8.48 1.03
C LEU A 89 -3.46 8.70 2.18
N VAL A 90 -4.42 7.80 2.31
CA VAL A 90 -5.35 7.77 3.46
C VAL A 90 -5.28 6.39 4.09
N CYS A 91 -4.78 6.28 5.31
CA CYS A 91 -4.77 5.02 6.04
C CYS A 91 -6.19 4.60 6.38
N VAL A 92 -6.55 3.36 6.03
CA VAL A 92 -7.89 2.81 6.25
C VAL A 92 -7.92 1.61 7.20
N ALA A 93 -6.78 0.95 7.42
CA ALA A 93 -6.65 -0.14 8.39
C ALA A 93 -5.19 -0.41 8.76
N GLY A 94 -4.96 -0.93 9.95
CA GLY A 94 -3.66 -1.34 10.43
C GLY A 94 -2.72 -0.19 10.73
N ARG A 95 -1.41 -0.45 10.61
CA ARG A 95 -0.36 0.52 10.92
C ARG A 95 0.78 0.44 9.90
N GLY A 96 1.23 1.58 9.43
CA GLY A 96 2.31 1.67 8.47
C GLY A 96 3.11 2.95 8.60
N TYR A 97 3.97 3.18 7.62
CA TYR A 97 4.89 4.32 7.59
C TYR A 97 4.91 4.96 6.22
N TYR A 98 5.17 6.26 6.23
CA TYR A 98 5.56 7.07 5.08
C TYR A 98 6.89 7.77 5.41
N GLN A 99 7.79 7.84 4.45
CA GLN A 99 9.03 8.60 4.60
C GLN A 99 9.37 9.35 3.32
N GLU A 100 9.63 10.64 3.48
CA GLU A 100 10.22 11.50 2.47
C GLU A 100 11.75 11.47 2.59
N GLU A 101 12.46 11.48 1.47
CA GLU A 101 13.92 11.48 1.45
C GLU A 101 14.49 12.63 2.30
N GLY A 102 15.44 12.30 3.16
CA GLY A 102 16.08 13.26 4.06
C GLY A 102 15.27 13.62 5.32
N LYS A 103 14.08 13.02 5.51
CA LYS A 103 13.25 13.22 6.70
C LYS A 103 13.08 11.91 7.47
N GLU A 104 12.58 12.01 8.69
CA GLU A 104 12.23 10.83 9.47
C GLU A 104 10.93 10.20 8.96
N ALA A 105 10.80 8.87 9.15
CA ALA A 105 9.57 8.17 8.82
C ALA A 105 8.42 8.61 9.75
N VAL A 106 7.24 8.77 9.16
CA VAL A 106 6.00 9.15 9.85
C VAL A 106 5.11 7.93 9.96
N GLU A 107 4.69 7.59 11.17
CA GLU A 107 3.71 6.53 11.40
C GLU A 107 2.34 6.95 10.88
N MET A 108 1.63 6.00 10.26
CA MET A 108 0.27 6.17 9.78
C MET A 108 -0.67 5.20 10.49
N LYS A 109 -1.78 5.72 10.97
CA LYS A 109 -2.91 4.99 11.59
C LYS A 109 -4.21 5.28 10.85
N PRO A 110 -5.26 4.46 11.01
CA PRO A 110 -6.55 4.71 10.36
C PRO A 110 -7.07 6.13 10.59
N GLY A 111 -7.39 6.80 9.49
CA GLY A 111 -7.81 8.20 9.46
C GLY A 111 -6.69 9.20 9.13
N ASP A 112 -5.43 8.81 9.20
CA ASP A 112 -4.32 9.68 8.80
C ASP A 112 -4.28 9.87 7.29
N CYS A 113 -3.97 11.10 6.88
CA CYS A 113 -3.87 11.51 5.49
C CYS A 113 -2.52 12.16 5.23
N ILE A 114 -1.81 11.69 4.23
CA ILE A 114 -0.53 12.26 3.77
C ILE A 114 -0.73 12.83 2.37
N ASN A 115 -0.40 14.10 2.21
CA ASN A 115 -0.35 14.76 0.91
C ASN A 115 1.09 14.73 0.40
N ILE A 116 1.31 14.07 -0.72
CA ILE A 116 2.64 13.93 -1.34
C ILE A 116 2.65 14.75 -2.62
N PRO A 117 3.30 15.92 -2.63
CA PRO A 117 3.45 16.70 -3.86
C PRO A 117 4.20 15.93 -4.95
N ALA A 118 4.00 16.31 -6.20
CA ALA A 118 4.85 15.84 -7.29
C ALA A 118 6.32 16.16 -7.00
N GLU A 119 7.22 15.37 -7.57
CA GLU A 119 8.68 15.48 -7.46
C GLU A 119 9.27 15.12 -6.07
N VAL A 120 8.47 14.67 -5.13
CA VAL A 120 8.95 14.24 -3.81
C VAL A 120 9.34 12.76 -3.84
N LYS A 121 10.60 12.46 -3.56
CA LYS A 121 11.08 11.08 -3.41
C LYS A 121 10.67 10.54 -2.05
N HIS A 122 9.94 9.43 -2.05
CA HIS A 122 9.35 8.85 -0.84
C HIS A 122 9.15 7.34 -0.97
N TRP A 123 8.82 6.72 0.13
CA TRP A 123 8.30 5.35 0.18
C TRP A 123 7.19 5.24 1.24
N HIS A 124 6.40 4.18 1.17
CA HIS A 124 5.44 3.81 2.21
C HIS A 124 5.30 2.28 2.30
N GLY A 125 4.80 1.81 3.42
CA GLY A 125 4.66 0.39 3.67
C GLY A 125 4.16 0.09 5.07
N ALA A 126 3.96 -1.20 5.35
CA ALA A 126 3.50 -1.71 6.63
C ALA A 126 4.54 -1.52 7.74
N ALA A 127 4.05 -1.51 8.98
CA ALA A 127 4.92 -1.73 10.13
C ALA A 127 5.52 -3.15 10.09
N PRO A 128 6.62 -3.40 10.81
CA PRO A 128 7.26 -4.72 10.80
C PRO A 128 6.36 -5.87 11.28
N ASP A 129 5.39 -5.57 12.12
CA ASP A 129 4.55 -6.54 12.84
C ASP A 129 3.05 -6.41 12.60
N GLU A 130 2.61 -5.47 11.75
CA GLU A 130 1.20 -5.24 11.47
C GLU A 130 0.91 -5.13 9.98
N TRP A 131 -0.26 -5.61 9.58
CA TRP A 131 -0.85 -5.31 8.28
C TRP A 131 -1.14 -3.82 8.15
N PHE A 132 -1.10 -3.32 6.93
CA PHE A 132 -1.37 -1.92 6.64
C PHE A 132 -2.13 -1.80 5.33
N SER A 133 -3.20 -1.00 5.32
CA SER A 133 -3.91 -0.63 4.10
C SER A 133 -4.11 0.87 4.02
N HIS A 134 -3.84 1.42 2.85
CA HIS A 134 -4.14 2.82 2.56
C HIS A 134 -4.81 2.97 1.19
N LEU A 135 -5.65 3.97 1.06
CA LEU A 135 -6.03 4.46 -0.25
C LEU A 135 -4.85 5.23 -0.85
N ALA A 136 -4.52 4.91 -2.08
CA ALA A 136 -3.63 5.68 -2.93
C ALA A 136 -4.49 6.45 -3.93
N ILE A 137 -4.48 7.77 -3.82
CA ILE A 137 -5.29 8.67 -4.66
C ILE A 137 -4.34 9.41 -5.58
N GLU A 138 -4.45 9.15 -6.88
CA GLU A 138 -3.64 9.82 -7.90
C GLU A 138 -4.14 11.23 -8.14
N VAL A 139 -3.34 12.22 -7.78
CA VAL A 139 -3.71 13.62 -7.99
C VAL A 139 -3.58 13.95 -9.47
N PRO A 140 -4.63 14.47 -10.12
CA PRO A 140 -4.56 14.85 -11.53
C PRO A 140 -3.48 15.90 -11.79
N GLY A 141 -2.77 15.73 -12.91
CA GLY A 141 -1.70 16.65 -13.32
C GLY A 141 -1.41 16.56 -14.80
N VAL A 142 -0.44 17.35 -15.23
CA VAL A 142 0.03 17.41 -16.62
C VAL A 142 1.34 16.65 -16.76
N ASP A 143 1.44 15.79 -17.78
CA ASP A 143 2.61 14.97 -18.09
C ASP A 143 3.09 14.17 -16.85
N CYS A 144 2.15 13.46 -16.23
CA CYS A 144 2.44 12.64 -15.06
C CYS A 144 3.16 11.34 -15.45
N SER A 145 4.17 10.99 -14.66
CA SER A 145 4.87 9.70 -14.76
C SER A 145 5.39 9.26 -13.40
N ASN A 146 5.65 7.97 -13.25
CA ASN A 146 6.22 7.43 -12.01
C ASN A 146 7.64 6.94 -12.27
N GLU A 147 8.55 7.27 -11.37
CA GLU A 147 9.92 6.78 -11.36
C GLU A 147 10.13 5.88 -10.14
N TRP A 148 10.48 4.63 -10.40
CA TRP A 148 10.86 3.68 -9.36
C TRP A 148 12.37 3.75 -9.15
N CYS A 149 12.75 3.98 -7.90
CA CYS A 149 14.13 4.10 -7.46
C CYS A 149 14.58 2.85 -6.68
N GLU A 150 15.58 2.98 -5.84
CA GLU A 150 16.15 1.89 -5.06
C GLU A 150 15.17 1.34 -4.00
N ALA A 151 15.40 0.11 -3.58
CA ALA A 151 14.69 -0.49 -2.45
C ALA A 151 15.04 0.24 -1.14
N VAL A 152 14.09 0.31 -0.21
CA VAL A 152 14.35 0.74 1.16
C VAL A 152 15.24 -0.30 1.83
N SER A 153 16.40 0.11 2.32
CA SER A 153 17.36 -0.82 2.91
C SER A 153 16.82 -1.44 4.21
N GLU A 154 17.25 -2.65 4.50
CA GLU A 154 16.93 -3.32 5.77
C GLU A 154 17.38 -2.47 6.99
N LYS A 155 18.49 -1.75 6.86
CA LYS A 155 19.00 -0.88 7.92
C LYS A 155 18.07 0.30 8.20
N GLU A 156 17.54 0.93 7.15
CA GLU A 156 16.57 2.02 7.28
C GLU A 156 15.26 1.52 7.88
N TYR A 157 14.78 0.39 7.39
CA TYR A 157 13.51 -0.18 7.82
C TYR A 157 13.55 -0.79 9.24
N ALA A 158 14.65 -1.44 9.62
CA ALA A 158 14.81 -2.07 10.95
C ALA A 158 14.76 -1.09 12.13
N GLY A 159 14.95 0.20 11.88
CA GLY A 159 14.79 1.25 12.89
C GLY A 159 13.35 1.62 13.23
N LEU A 160 12.38 1.15 12.44
CA LEU A 160 10.95 1.42 12.63
C LEU A 160 10.35 0.42 13.62
N ARG A 161 9.45 0.89 14.50
CA ARG A 161 8.83 0.05 15.56
C ARG A 161 7.33 0.27 15.63
#